data_53bbcb1bc99c530509c142568ac2204c
#
_entry.id   53bbcb1bc99c530509c142568ac2204c
#
_cell.length_a   1.000
_cell.length_b   1.000
_cell.length_c   1.000
_cell.angle_alpha   90.00
_cell.angle_beta   90.00
_cell.angle_gamma   90.00
#
_symmetry.space_group_name_H-M   'P 1'
#
loop_
_entity.id
_entity.type
_entity.pdbx_description
1 polymer ?
#
loop_
_entity_poly.entity_id
_entity_poly.type
_entity_poly.pdbx_seq_one_letter_code
_entity_poly.pdbx_strand_id
1 'polypeptide(L)'
;MDKRIIIQELQKHTDTILSFPNRGPWGDAKYRGNCSGWIPAFFINKYHVRKLAEVFAGSGTTYDVCKDMGVRYTGIDLNPHPTREGIVSMDICDDGIDLPNGFYDADMVFLHPPYPSINDVHYAGHMWKDTNGDGKIRDLQEMSFEDGMRGINHALLRAYNAMPSGSYEVCLVGEIRSHGQYRSMMQSLTIPGILHQTFVKLQYNTVSGRRTYSGCSDYALTGHEMIAVIKKPSGYELSFVMPKRVTIDLRDSKMATWKDVVMSVVRNLGAATNRNIYEALEGHQKAACNANWKAKVRQTLQILAKAGLVLHVADGEWKVA
;
A
#
# COMPACT_ATOMS: atom_id res chain seq x y z
N MET A 1 -24.21 20.35 -0.52
CA MET A 1 -24.80 19.99 -1.87
C MET A 1 -26.10 19.22 -1.64
N ASP A 2 -27.09 19.29 -2.57
CA ASP A 2 -28.29 18.48 -2.43
C ASP A 2 -27.99 16.99 -2.60
N LYS A 3 -28.49 16.16 -1.68
CA LYS A 3 -28.30 14.70 -1.68
C LYS A 3 -28.75 14.03 -2.99
N ARG A 4 -29.81 14.53 -3.62
CA ARG A 4 -30.32 13.99 -4.89
C ARG A 4 -29.34 14.20 -6.03
N ILE A 5 -28.65 15.34 -6.08
CA ILE A 5 -27.63 15.64 -7.08
C ILE A 5 -26.42 14.73 -6.85
N ILE A 6 -26.03 14.53 -5.59
CA ILE A 6 -24.93 13.60 -5.25
C ILE A 6 -25.26 12.20 -5.78
N ILE A 7 -26.43 11.66 -5.46
CA ILE A 7 -26.82 10.31 -5.87
C ILE A 7 -26.88 10.18 -7.40
N GLN A 8 -27.42 11.17 -8.12
CA GLN A 8 -27.45 11.18 -9.59
C GLN A 8 -26.03 11.11 -10.20
N GLU A 9 -25.07 11.83 -9.63
CA GLU A 9 -23.69 11.77 -10.09
C GLU A 9 -23.08 10.40 -9.83
N LEU A 10 -23.27 9.85 -8.64
CA LEU A 10 -22.74 8.55 -8.25
C LEU A 10 -23.30 7.37 -9.07
N GLN A 11 -24.53 7.46 -9.56
CA GLN A 11 -25.14 6.44 -10.42
C GLN A 11 -24.42 6.25 -11.76
N LYS A 12 -23.60 7.21 -12.19
CA LYS A 12 -22.78 7.10 -13.41
C LYS A 12 -21.55 6.21 -13.21
N HIS A 13 -21.19 5.89 -11.96
CA HIS A 13 -20.03 5.11 -11.61
C HIS A 13 -20.45 3.72 -11.13
N THR A 14 -20.34 2.72 -12.00
CA THR A 14 -20.83 1.35 -11.76
C THR A 14 -19.73 0.31 -11.64
N ASP A 15 -18.49 0.67 -12.01
CA ASP A 15 -17.34 -0.22 -12.02
C ASP A 15 -16.35 0.06 -10.88
N THR A 16 -15.21 -0.60 -10.90
CA THR A 16 -14.17 -0.46 -9.88
C THR A 16 -13.15 0.66 -10.17
N ILE A 17 -13.31 1.39 -11.27
CA ILE A 17 -12.46 2.52 -11.64
C ILE A 17 -13.19 3.81 -11.34
N LEU A 18 -12.81 4.47 -10.24
CA LEU A 18 -13.45 5.70 -9.79
C LEU A 18 -12.75 6.92 -10.39
N SER A 19 -13.47 7.62 -11.27
CA SER A 19 -12.98 8.78 -12.02
C SER A 19 -13.80 10.02 -11.69
N PHE A 20 -13.27 10.87 -10.79
CA PHE A 20 -13.90 12.13 -10.39
C PHE A 20 -12.94 13.29 -10.66
N PRO A 21 -13.00 13.94 -11.84
CA PRO A 21 -12.11 15.05 -12.20
C PRO A 21 -12.22 16.26 -11.25
N ASN A 22 -13.40 16.48 -10.69
CA ASN A 22 -13.66 17.51 -9.70
C ASN A 22 -13.79 16.87 -8.33
N ARG A 23 -13.14 17.44 -7.33
CA ARG A 23 -13.16 16.92 -5.94
C ARG A 23 -14.46 17.13 -5.19
N GLY A 24 -15.39 17.92 -5.73
CA GLY A 24 -16.59 18.38 -5.03
C GLY A 24 -16.35 19.58 -4.10
N PRO A 25 -17.39 20.12 -3.46
CA PRO A 25 -17.33 21.33 -2.64
C PRO A 25 -16.88 21.07 -1.18
N TRP A 26 -16.48 19.85 -0.84
CA TRP A 26 -16.21 19.40 0.52
C TRP A 26 -14.76 19.55 0.93
N GLY A 27 -14.53 19.73 2.24
CA GLY A 27 -13.22 19.88 2.84
C GLY A 27 -12.57 21.23 2.51
N ASP A 28 -11.28 21.33 2.77
CA ASP A 28 -10.47 22.50 2.45
C ASP A 28 -9.51 22.21 1.28
N ALA A 29 -9.64 22.98 0.19
CA ALA A 29 -8.76 22.85 -0.98
C ALA A 29 -7.30 23.21 -0.69
N LYS A 30 -7.03 23.98 0.37
CA LYS A 30 -5.68 24.37 0.79
C LYS A 30 -4.99 23.29 1.64
N TYR A 31 -5.77 22.33 2.18
CA TYR A 31 -5.23 21.21 2.94
C TYR A 31 -4.60 20.20 1.99
N ARG A 32 -3.28 19.98 2.11
CA ARG A 32 -2.59 18.97 1.32
C ARG A 32 -2.99 17.57 1.78
N GLY A 33 -3.10 16.63 0.83
CA GLY A 33 -3.54 15.26 1.12
C GLY A 33 -5.05 15.10 1.25
N ASN A 34 -5.81 16.16 0.98
CA ASN A 34 -7.26 16.10 1.05
C ASN A 34 -7.84 15.20 -0.05
N CYS A 35 -8.69 14.25 0.36
CA CYS A 35 -9.39 13.34 -0.55
C CYS A 35 -10.47 14.08 -1.37
N SER A 36 -10.81 13.56 -2.54
CA SER A 36 -12.06 13.93 -3.22
C SER A 36 -13.27 13.47 -2.41
N GLY A 37 -14.20 14.36 -2.11
CA GLY A 37 -15.41 14.01 -1.36
C GLY A 37 -16.33 13.02 -2.09
N TRP A 38 -16.16 12.86 -3.40
CA TRP A 38 -16.87 11.85 -4.18
C TRP A 38 -16.51 10.42 -3.77
N ILE A 39 -15.31 10.19 -3.20
CA ILE A 39 -14.89 8.86 -2.77
C ILE A 39 -15.69 8.38 -1.56
N PRO A 40 -15.71 9.08 -0.40
CA PRO A 40 -16.57 8.66 0.70
C PRO A 40 -18.06 8.69 0.31
N ALA A 41 -18.52 9.66 -0.52
CA ALA A 41 -19.89 9.70 -1.00
C ALA A 41 -20.26 8.42 -1.78
N PHE A 42 -19.35 7.94 -2.64
CA PHE A 42 -19.56 6.72 -3.41
C PHE A 42 -19.78 5.50 -2.49
N PHE A 43 -18.92 5.30 -1.51
CA PHE A 43 -19.03 4.16 -0.60
C PHE A 43 -20.22 4.27 0.35
N ILE A 44 -20.55 5.48 0.81
CA ILE A 44 -21.78 5.74 1.58
C ILE A 44 -23.01 5.29 0.78
N ASN A 45 -23.11 5.69 -0.48
CA ASN A 45 -24.24 5.32 -1.32
C ASN A 45 -24.24 3.82 -1.66
N LYS A 46 -23.08 3.27 -2.04
CA LYS A 46 -22.92 1.86 -2.46
C LYS A 46 -23.28 0.87 -1.35
N TYR A 47 -22.90 1.15 -0.12
CA TYR A 47 -23.13 0.27 1.03
C TYR A 47 -24.27 0.74 1.96
N HIS A 48 -25.05 1.74 1.53
CA HIS A 48 -26.20 2.25 2.28
C HIS A 48 -25.86 2.66 3.71
N VAL A 49 -24.71 3.32 3.88
CA VAL A 49 -24.17 3.74 5.16
C VAL A 49 -25.04 4.80 5.82
N ARG A 50 -25.35 4.62 7.09
CA ARG A 50 -26.09 5.58 7.94
C ARG A 50 -25.22 6.16 9.05
N LYS A 51 -24.17 5.45 9.42
CA LYS A 51 -23.22 5.83 10.46
C LYS A 51 -21.81 5.54 9.94
N LEU A 52 -21.02 6.59 9.83
CA LEU A 52 -19.65 6.52 9.35
C LEU A 52 -18.68 6.95 10.45
N ALA A 53 -17.65 6.14 10.70
CA ALA A 53 -16.48 6.57 11.45
C ALA A 53 -15.30 6.81 10.51
N GLU A 54 -14.41 7.72 10.85
CA GLU A 54 -13.25 8.04 10.03
C GLU A 54 -11.98 8.15 10.87
N VAL A 55 -10.91 7.54 10.36
CA VAL A 55 -9.55 7.73 10.88
C VAL A 55 -8.78 8.60 9.89
N PHE A 56 -7.93 9.48 10.39
CA PHE A 56 -7.18 10.47 9.60
C PHE A 56 -8.10 11.49 8.90
N ALA A 57 -9.01 12.07 9.66
CA ALA A 57 -10.08 12.93 9.16
C ALA A 57 -9.61 14.24 8.49
N GLY A 58 -8.40 14.70 8.80
CA GLY A 58 -7.75 15.85 8.16
C GLY A 58 -8.61 17.11 8.13
N SER A 59 -8.91 17.61 6.94
CA SER A 59 -9.71 18.82 6.75
C SER A 59 -11.22 18.63 6.90
N GLY A 60 -11.69 17.42 7.21
CA GLY A 60 -13.12 17.12 7.40
C GLY A 60 -13.90 16.96 6.11
N THR A 61 -13.28 16.52 5.03
CA THR A 61 -13.98 16.26 3.75
C THR A 61 -15.13 15.29 3.92
N THR A 62 -14.89 14.17 4.59
CA THR A 62 -15.89 13.13 4.83
C THR A 62 -17.01 13.62 5.76
N TYR A 63 -16.66 14.46 6.75
CA TYR A 63 -17.67 15.13 7.60
C TYR A 63 -18.67 15.94 6.76
N ASP A 64 -18.15 16.79 5.87
CA ASP A 64 -18.99 17.64 5.02
C ASP A 64 -19.88 16.80 4.08
N VAL A 65 -19.34 15.69 3.53
CA VAL A 65 -20.11 14.71 2.74
C VAL A 65 -21.23 14.07 3.57
N CYS A 66 -20.90 13.60 4.77
CA CYS A 66 -21.87 12.96 5.67
C CYS A 66 -23.00 13.92 6.02
N LYS A 67 -22.69 15.21 6.28
CA LYS A 67 -23.68 16.26 6.51
C LYS A 67 -24.64 16.41 5.34
N ASP A 68 -24.12 16.50 4.11
CA ASP A 68 -24.94 16.66 2.90
C ASP A 68 -25.76 15.39 2.59
N MET A 69 -25.27 14.21 2.92
CA MET A 69 -25.95 12.94 2.68
C MET A 69 -26.87 12.50 3.83
N GLY A 70 -26.87 13.21 4.96
CA GLY A 70 -27.66 12.86 6.15
C GLY A 70 -27.18 11.60 6.87
N VAL A 71 -25.84 11.42 6.95
CA VAL A 71 -25.16 10.31 7.61
C VAL A 71 -24.58 10.78 8.94
N ARG A 72 -24.72 10.01 10.00
CA ARG A 72 -24.05 10.29 11.27
C ARG A 72 -22.54 10.09 11.12
N TYR A 73 -21.75 11.01 11.66
CA TYR A 73 -20.31 11.00 11.51
C TYR A 73 -19.59 11.07 12.86
N THR A 74 -18.48 10.36 12.95
CA THR A 74 -17.51 10.45 14.04
C THR A 74 -16.11 10.32 13.43
N GLY A 75 -15.26 11.33 13.58
CA GLY A 75 -13.90 11.30 13.04
C GLY A 75 -12.87 11.41 14.14
N ILE A 76 -11.66 10.91 13.88
CA ILE A 76 -10.46 11.16 14.68
C ILE A 76 -9.32 11.62 13.79
N ASP A 77 -8.49 12.49 14.32
CA ASP A 77 -7.28 12.99 13.68
C ASP A 77 -6.22 13.33 14.71
N LEU A 78 -4.95 13.19 14.37
CA LEU A 78 -3.85 13.56 15.27
C LEU A 78 -3.75 15.08 15.49
N ASN A 79 -4.35 15.88 14.58
CA ASN A 79 -4.34 17.33 14.65
C ASN A 79 -4.97 17.83 15.98
N PRO A 80 -4.22 18.60 16.81
CA PRO A 80 -4.74 19.14 18.06
C PRO A 80 -5.86 20.18 17.87
N HIS A 81 -6.03 20.69 16.65
CA HIS A 81 -7.04 21.69 16.28
C HIS A 81 -8.00 21.14 15.21
N PRO A 82 -8.96 20.29 15.59
CA PRO A 82 -9.90 19.70 14.64
C PRO A 82 -10.66 20.77 13.86
N THR A 83 -10.83 20.54 12.56
CA THR A 83 -11.45 21.49 11.64
C THR A 83 -12.98 21.41 11.61
N ARG A 84 -13.57 20.40 12.22
CA ARG A 84 -15.01 20.15 12.29
C ARG A 84 -15.41 19.60 13.65
N GLU A 85 -16.65 19.87 14.07
CA GLU A 85 -17.20 19.43 15.38
C GLU A 85 -17.19 17.91 15.57
N GLY A 86 -17.36 17.14 14.50
CA GLY A 86 -17.39 15.68 14.53
C GLY A 86 -16.01 15.02 14.58
N ILE A 87 -14.92 15.78 14.64
CA ILE A 87 -13.56 15.26 14.67
C ILE A 87 -12.97 15.45 16.07
N VAL A 88 -12.48 14.36 16.66
CA VAL A 88 -11.79 14.36 17.94
C VAL A 88 -10.29 14.32 17.71
N SER A 89 -9.53 15.17 18.42
CA SER A 89 -8.07 15.09 18.42
C SER A 89 -7.62 13.86 19.17
N MET A 90 -7.02 12.91 18.46
CA MET A 90 -6.62 11.62 19.03
C MET A 90 -5.53 10.95 18.19
N ASP A 91 -4.54 10.38 18.87
CA ASP A 91 -3.59 9.46 18.25
C ASP A 91 -4.21 8.05 18.17
N ILE A 92 -4.50 7.59 16.96
CA ILE A 92 -5.05 6.24 16.73
C ILE A 92 -4.06 5.14 17.15
N CYS A 93 -2.77 5.43 17.20
CA CYS A 93 -1.74 4.47 17.59
C CYS A 93 -1.53 4.38 19.12
N ASP A 94 -2.20 5.21 19.91
CA ASP A 94 -2.17 5.16 21.37
C ASP A 94 -3.26 4.21 21.91
N ASP A 95 -2.88 2.98 22.25
CA ASP A 95 -3.79 1.95 22.77
C ASP A 95 -4.31 2.28 24.19
N GLY A 96 -3.75 3.28 24.86
CA GLY A 96 -4.21 3.75 26.18
C GLY A 96 -5.48 4.60 26.14
N ILE A 97 -5.96 4.98 24.95
CA ILE A 97 -7.14 5.84 24.78
C ILE A 97 -8.22 5.08 24.03
N ASP A 98 -9.41 4.97 24.58
CA ASP A 98 -10.55 4.32 23.92
C ASP A 98 -11.00 5.11 22.68
N LEU A 99 -11.43 4.38 21.63
CA LEU A 99 -12.04 5.00 20.46
C LEU A 99 -13.39 5.65 20.81
N PRO A 100 -13.76 6.75 20.16
CA PRO A 100 -15.09 7.35 20.32
C PRO A 100 -16.21 6.35 20.04
N ASN A 101 -17.33 6.47 20.78
CA ASN A 101 -18.45 5.53 20.71
C ASN A 101 -18.98 5.30 19.27
N GLY A 102 -18.85 6.29 18.38
CA GLY A 102 -19.29 6.17 17.00
C GLY A 102 -18.56 5.10 16.19
N PHE A 103 -17.38 4.63 16.63
CA PHE A 103 -16.68 3.52 15.98
C PHE A 103 -17.36 2.17 16.28
N TYR A 104 -17.94 2.01 17.46
CA TYR A 104 -18.55 0.75 17.90
C TYR A 104 -19.93 0.51 17.31
N ASP A 105 -20.54 1.50 16.66
CA ASP A 105 -21.83 1.36 15.99
C ASP A 105 -21.82 1.80 14.53
N ALA A 106 -20.62 1.96 13.94
CA ALA A 106 -20.44 2.40 12.54
C ALA A 106 -20.83 1.30 11.54
N ASP A 107 -21.58 1.65 10.52
CA ASP A 107 -21.83 0.79 9.36
C ASP A 107 -20.59 0.71 8.46
N MET A 108 -19.77 1.78 8.49
CA MET A 108 -18.51 1.86 7.75
C MET A 108 -17.45 2.66 8.52
N VAL A 109 -16.21 2.19 8.46
CA VAL A 109 -15.03 2.98 8.84
C VAL A 109 -14.28 3.35 7.57
N PHE A 110 -13.95 4.65 7.41
CA PHE A 110 -13.17 5.16 6.28
C PHE A 110 -11.78 5.60 6.76
N LEU A 111 -10.73 5.20 6.02
CA LEU A 111 -9.35 5.56 6.30
C LEU A 111 -8.69 6.12 5.03
N HIS A 112 -8.07 7.28 5.17
CA HIS A 112 -7.15 7.83 4.18
C HIS A 112 -5.89 8.29 4.89
N PRO A 113 -4.98 7.36 5.21
CA PRO A 113 -3.80 7.66 6.02
C PRO A 113 -2.83 8.58 5.31
N PRO A 114 -1.98 9.32 6.06
CA PRO A 114 -0.84 10.02 5.49
C PRO A 114 0.12 9.01 4.86
N TYR A 115 0.78 9.40 3.76
CA TYR A 115 1.72 8.54 3.05
C TYR A 115 3.12 8.67 3.67
N PRO A 116 3.67 7.60 4.25
CA PRO A 116 4.97 7.65 4.93
C PRO A 116 6.13 7.97 3.97
N SER A 117 7.16 8.63 4.47
CA SER A 117 8.41 8.92 3.76
C SER A 117 8.28 9.75 2.47
N ILE A 118 7.23 10.53 2.29
CA ILE A 118 7.11 11.52 1.21
C ILE A 118 7.76 12.83 1.66
N ASN A 119 9.01 13.06 1.28
CA ASN A 119 9.82 14.20 1.77
C ASN A 119 9.33 15.58 1.35
N ASP A 120 8.55 15.70 0.26
CA ASP A 120 8.16 16.99 -0.32
C ASP A 120 6.71 17.39 -0.01
N VAL A 121 6.00 16.61 0.77
CA VAL A 121 4.61 16.86 1.13
C VAL A 121 4.47 16.90 2.64
N HIS A 122 4.11 18.02 3.20
CA HIS A 122 3.74 18.14 4.60
C HIS A 122 2.23 18.23 4.68
N TYR A 123 1.59 17.15 5.12
CA TYR A 123 0.17 17.14 5.43
C TYR A 123 -0.09 18.11 6.59
N ALA A 124 -1.28 18.63 6.66
CA ALA A 124 -1.63 19.63 7.67
C ALA A 124 -0.75 20.91 7.72
N GLY A 125 0.38 20.97 7.02
CA GLY A 125 1.21 22.16 6.79
C GLY A 125 1.31 23.13 7.97
N HIS A 126 0.57 24.24 7.90
CA HIS A 126 0.52 25.28 8.92
C HIS A 126 -0.21 24.88 10.23
N MET A 127 -0.99 23.81 10.24
CA MET A 127 -1.76 23.38 11.41
C MET A 127 -0.86 22.85 12.55
N TRP A 128 0.38 22.47 12.23
CA TRP A 128 1.38 22.07 13.22
C TRP A 128 2.23 23.23 13.77
N LYS A 129 2.02 24.47 13.28
CA LYS A 129 2.86 25.61 13.67
C LYS A 129 2.79 25.96 15.16
N ASP A 130 1.66 25.67 15.78
CA ASP A 130 1.39 26.02 17.17
C ASP A 130 1.65 24.86 18.16
N THR A 131 2.11 23.72 17.65
CA THR A 131 2.50 22.59 18.49
C THR A 131 3.99 22.63 18.76
N ASN A 132 4.41 22.38 19.99
CA ASN A 132 5.81 22.36 20.43
C ASN A 132 6.63 21.19 19.85
N GLY A 133 6.27 20.68 18.69
CA GLY A 133 6.97 19.63 17.98
C GLY A 133 6.54 18.19 18.32
N ASP A 134 5.86 17.97 19.44
CA ASP A 134 5.50 16.62 19.92
C ASP A 134 4.54 15.89 18.96
N GLY A 135 3.66 16.62 18.27
CA GLY A 135 2.75 16.06 17.29
C GLY A 135 3.46 15.51 16.04
N LYS A 136 4.54 16.15 15.58
CA LYS A 136 5.31 15.71 14.41
C LYS A 136 5.98 14.36 14.59
N ILE A 137 6.46 14.07 15.80
CA ILE A 137 7.15 12.81 16.11
C ILE A 137 6.22 11.61 15.93
N ARG A 138 4.90 11.81 16.11
CA ARG A 138 3.87 10.80 15.98
C ARG A 138 3.17 10.80 14.62
N ASP A 139 3.48 11.76 13.74
CA ASP A 139 2.93 11.79 12.39
C ASP A 139 3.54 10.67 11.56
N LEU A 140 2.70 9.77 11.08
CA LEU A 140 3.10 8.61 10.28
C LEU A 140 3.80 9.01 8.99
N GLN A 141 3.55 10.22 8.47
CA GLN A 141 4.23 10.75 7.28
C GLN A 141 5.73 10.96 7.52
N GLU A 142 6.11 11.44 8.71
CA GLU A 142 7.50 11.75 9.07
C GLU A 142 8.33 10.47 9.37
N MET A 143 7.67 9.31 9.40
CA MET A 143 8.32 8.02 9.69
C MET A 143 8.94 7.39 8.43
N SER A 144 9.81 6.39 8.63
CA SER A 144 10.21 5.49 7.55
C SER A 144 8.97 4.82 6.93
N PHE A 145 9.09 4.34 5.68
CA PHE A 145 7.97 3.63 5.05
C PHE A 145 7.50 2.44 5.89
N GLU A 146 8.45 1.68 6.42
CA GLU A 146 8.20 0.48 7.22
C GLU A 146 7.52 0.81 8.55
N ASP A 147 7.97 1.86 9.23
CA ASP A 147 7.39 2.32 10.50
C ASP A 147 6.01 2.92 10.30
N GLY A 148 5.87 3.78 9.30
CA GLY A 148 4.58 4.37 8.95
C GLY A 148 3.55 3.32 8.54
N MET A 149 3.94 2.31 7.75
CA MET A 149 3.03 1.20 7.41
C MET A 149 2.68 0.33 8.63
N ARG A 150 3.59 0.18 9.62
CA ARG A 150 3.21 -0.47 10.90
C ARG A 150 2.13 0.32 11.62
N GLY A 151 2.28 1.64 11.71
CA GLY A 151 1.27 2.51 12.31
C GLY A 151 -0.07 2.48 11.56
N ILE A 152 -0.05 2.52 10.22
CA ILE A 152 -1.25 2.43 9.39
C ILE A 152 -1.95 1.07 9.60
N ASN A 153 -1.22 -0.03 9.58
CA ASN A 153 -1.78 -1.36 9.82
C ASN A 153 -2.33 -1.50 11.25
N HIS A 154 -1.68 -0.87 12.23
CA HIS A 154 -2.20 -0.82 13.60
C HIS A 154 -3.52 -0.04 13.66
N ALA A 155 -3.57 1.15 13.05
CA ALA A 155 -4.78 1.96 12.98
C ALA A 155 -5.95 1.22 12.32
N LEU A 156 -5.68 0.57 11.17
CA LEU A 156 -6.65 -0.24 10.45
C LEU A 156 -7.19 -1.38 11.32
N LEU A 157 -6.29 -2.16 11.94
CA LEU A 157 -6.69 -3.27 12.79
C LEU A 157 -7.48 -2.81 14.02
N ARG A 158 -7.10 -1.67 14.61
CA ARG A 158 -7.79 -1.10 15.77
C ARG A 158 -9.20 -0.64 15.42
N ALA A 159 -9.36 0.07 14.31
CA ALA A 159 -10.67 0.51 13.82
C ALA A 159 -11.55 -0.69 13.45
N TYR A 160 -10.98 -1.69 12.76
CA TYR A 160 -11.67 -2.93 12.43
C TYR A 160 -12.18 -3.67 13.67
N ASN A 161 -11.37 -3.75 14.74
CA ASN A 161 -11.79 -4.43 15.97
C ASN A 161 -13.00 -3.76 16.62
N ALA A 162 -13.07 -2.44 16.60
CA ALA A 162 -14.15 -1.67 17.20
C ALA A 162 -15.47 -1.80 16.42
N MET A 163 -15.45 -1.81 15.10
CA MET A 163 -16.67 -1.78 14.30
C MET A 163 -17.52 -3.06 14.44
N PRO A 164 -18.85 -2.98 14.27
CA PRO A 164 -19.75 -4.14 14.35
C PRO A 164 -19.50 -5.18 13.24
N SER A 165 -19.90 -6.42 13.48
CA SER A 165 -19.97 -7.45 12.43
C SER A 165 -20.92 -7.04 11.31
N GLY A 166 -20.55 -7.34 10.07
CA GLY A 166 -21.28 -6.95 8.86
C GLY A 166 -20.92 -5.58 8.30
N SER A 167 -20.21 -4.75 9.07
CA SER A 167 -19.73 -3.43 8.65
C SER A 167 -18.57 -3.52 7.65
N TYR A 168 -18.29 -2.41 6.99
CA TYR A 168 -17.21 -2.27 6.02
C TYR A 168 -16.11 -1.36 6.54
N GLU A 169 -14.88 -1.70 6.22
CA GLU A 169 -13.73 -0.81 6.37
C GLU A 169 -13.17 -0.49 5.00
N VAL A 170 -13.04 0.80 4.69
CA VAL A 170 -12.59 1.30 3.39
C VAL A 170 -11.29 2.07 3.58
N CYS A 171 -10.20 1.54 3.05
CA CYS A 171 -8.88 2.13 3.17
C CYS A 171 -8.36 2.60 1.81
N LEU A 172 -8.21 3.92 1.65
CA LEU A 172 -7.64 4.54 0.46
C LEU A 172 -6.14 4.76 0.68
N VAL A 173 -5.31 4.19 -0.19
CA VAL A 173 -3.86 4.25 -0.10
C VAL A 173 -3.23 4.53 -1.47
N GLY A 174 -2.05 5.13 -1.46
CA GLY A 174 -1.31 5.46 -2.67
C GLY A 174 -0.11 4.56 -2.91
N GLU A 175 0.55 4.85 -4.02
CA GLU A 175 1.82 4.28 -4.40
C GLU A 175 2.90 5.34 -4.23
N ILE A 176 3.99 5.01 -3.56
CA ILE A 176 5.04 5.95 -3.19
C ILE A 176 6.30 5.64 -4.01
N ARG A 177 6.88 6.69 -4.59
CA ARG A 177 8.24 6.63 -5.12
C ARG A 177 9.11 7.62 -4.34
N SER A 178 10.05 7.08 -3.59
CA SER A 178 10.98 7.85 -2.76
C SER A 178 12.39 7.29 -2.92
N HIS A 179 13.40 8.16 -3.08
CA HIS A 179 14.81 7.76 -3.23
C HIS A 179 15.04 6.69 -4.32
N GLY A 180 14.36 6.81 -5.46
CA GLY A 180 14.45 5.86 -6.57
C GLY A 180 13.75 4.52 -6.36
N GLN A 181 13.16 4.28 -5.20
CA GLN A 181 12.43 3.05 -4.89
C GLN A 181 10.93 3.24 -5.02
N TYR A 182 10.27 2.29 -5.68
CA TYR A 182 8.83 2.19 -5.71
C TYR A 182 8.33 1.32 -4.54
N ARG A 183 7.32 1.81 -3.83
CA ARG A 183 6.75 1.16 -2.65
C ARG A 183 5.23 1.23 -2.71
N SER A 184 4.60 0.07 -2.72
CA SER A 184 3.14 -0.05 -2.72
C SER A 184 2.60 -0.10 -1.31
N MET A 185 1.82 0.91 -0.91
CA MET A 185 1.10 0.87 0.36
C MET A 185 0.05 -0.24 0.33
N MET A 186 -0.66 -0.42 -0.81
CA MET A 186 -1.67 -1.48 -0.95
C MET A 186 -1.10 -2.87 -0.70
N GLN A 187 0.08 -3.19 -1.26
CA GLN A 187 0.76 -4.46 -1.03
C GLN A 187 1.33 -4.62 0.39
N SER A 188 1.40 -3.52 1.15
CA SER A 188 1.92 -3.51 2.52
C SER A 188 0.82 -3.49 3.58
N LEU A 189 -0.46 -3.45 3.17
CA LEU A 189 -1.59 -3.53 4.09
C LEU A 189 -1.71 -4.92 4.71
N THR A 190 -1.94 -4.95 6.01
CA THR A 190 -2.45 -6.12 6.73
C THR A 190 -3.97 -6.10 6.63
N ILE A 191 -4.55 -7.02 5.89
CA ILE A 191 -6.00 -7.05 5.64
C ILE A 191 -6.68 -7.89 6.73
N PRO A 192 -7.43 -7.29 7.68
CA PRO A 192 -8.25 -8.04 8.63
C PRO A 192 -9.53 -8.53 7.95
N GLY A 193 -10.05 -9.66 8.40
CA GLY A 193 -11.31 -10.22 7.91
C GLY A 193 -11.28 -10.57 6.41
N ILE A 194 -12.27 -10.11 5.66
CA ILE A 194 -12.46 -10.47 4.26
C ILE A 194 -12.17 -9.27 3.37
N LEU A 195 -11.15 -9.37 2.50
CA LEU A 195 -10.99 -8.42 1.39
C LEU A 195 -12.20 -8.61 0.45
N HIS A 196 -13.17 -7.70 0.58
CA HIS A 196 -14.43 -7.77 -0.15
C HIS A 196 -14.27 -7.37 -1.61
N GLN A 197 -13.57 -6.24 -1.84
CA GLN A 197 -13.31 -5.72 -3.19
C GLN A 197 -12.15 -4.72 -3.16
N THR A 198 -11.48 -4.53 -4.30
CA THR A 198 -10.54 -3.43 -4.53
C THR A 198 -11.07 -2.48 -5.59
N PHE A 199 -10.73 -1.19 -5.45
CA PHE A 199 -11.05 -0.15 -6.42
C PHE A 199 -9.79 0.62 -6.79
N VAL A 200 -9.80 1.23 -7.96
CA VAL A 200 -8.79 2.17 -8.45
C VAL A 200 -9.43 3.55 -8.51
N LYS A 201 -8.85 4.51 -7.81
CA LYS A 201 -9.25 5.92 -7.91
C LYS A 201 -8.27 6.64 -8.83
N LEU A 202 -8.75 7.22 -9.92
CA LEU A 202 -7.92 8.05 -10.79
C LEU A 202 -7.57 9.37 -10.10
N GLN A 203 -6.32 9.79 -10.25
CA GLN A 203 -5.83 11.06 -9.71
C GLN A 203 -5.89 12.15 -10.75
N TYR A 204 -6.39 13.32 -10.35
CA TYR A 204 -6.44 14.54 -11.17
C TYR A 204 -5.76 15.69 -10.44
N ASN A 205 -5.08 16.55 -11.20
CA ASN A 205 -4.47 17.79 -10.70
C ASN A 205 -3.49 17.59 -9.53
N THR A 206 -2.78 16.46 -9.51
CA THR A 206 -1.78 16.16 -8.48
C THR A 206 -0.47 16.91 -8.73
N VAL A 207 0.29 17.17 -7.66
CA VAL A 207 1.64 17.74 -7.77
C VAL A 207 2.57 16.80 -8.56
N SER A 208 2.43 15.48 -8.37
CA SER A 208 3.18 14.46 -9.10
C SER A 208 2.88 14.45 -10.60
N GLY A 209 1.64 14.72 -11.01
CA GLY A 209 1.27 14.82 -12.42
C GLY A 209 1.87 16.03 -13.16
N ARG A 210 2.44 17.00 -12.42
CA ARG A 210 3.14 18.17 -12.97
C ARG A 210 4.66 17.99 -13.05
N ARG A 211 5.20 16.90 -12.48
CA ARG A 211 6.64 16.63 -12.51
C ARG A 211 7.02 15.99 -13.85
N THR A 212 7.97 16.61 -14.52
CA THR A 212 8.64 16.00 -15.67
C THR A 212 9.81 15.19 -15.12
N TYR A 213 9.75 13.88 -15.22
CA TYR A 213 10.89 13.01 -14.88
C TYR A 213 11.80 12.95 -16.11
N SER A 214 12.68 13.96 -16.24
CA SER A 214 13.70 13.95 -17.30
C SER A 214 14.75 12.89 -16.97
N GLY A 215 15.01 11.99 -17.91
CA GLY A 215 16.09 11.01 -17.83
C GLY A 215 15.73 9.64 -17.24
N CYS A 216 14.48 9.38 -16.86
CA CYS A 216 14.02 8.05 -16.45
C CYS A 216 13.01 7.51 -17.46
N SER A 217 13.43 6.53 -18.26
CA SER A 217 12.57 5.88 -19.26
C SER A 217 11.95 4.57 -18.79
N ASP A 218 12.31 4.09 -17.60
CA ASP A 218 11.95 2.76 -17.09
C ASP A 218 10.68 2.74 -16.24
N TYR A 219 10.03 3.89 -16.01
CA TYR A 219 8.77 3.95 -15.26
C TYR A 219 7.80 5.04 -15.73
N ALA A 220 6.51 4.79 -15.53
CA ALA A 220 5.44 5.75 -15.77
C ALA A 220 5.07 6.53 -14.50
N LEU A 221 4.46 7.71 -14.68
CA LEU A 221 3.88 8.48 -13.57
C LEU A 221 2.70 7.72 -12.95
N THR A 222 2.66 7.68 -11.62
CA THR A 222 1.50 7.12 -10.91
C THR A 222 0.31 8.07 -11.06
N GLY A 223 -0.74 7.61 -11.72
CA GLY A 223 -1.97 8.38 -11.99
C GLY A 223 -3.18 7.88 -11.20
N HIS A 224 -2.97 7.06 -10.16
CA HIS A 224 -4.05 6.43 -9.40
C HIS A 224 -3.70 6.22 -7.94
N GLU A 225 -4.72 5.95 -7.16
CA GLU A 225 -4.65 5.43 -5.80
C GLU A 225 -5.50 4.15 -5.73
N MET A 226 -5.20 3.28 -4.77
CA MET A 226 -5.87 2.01 -4.56
C MET A 226 -6.80 2.10 -3.36
N ILE A 227 -7.92 1.40 -3.41
CA ILE A 227 -8.87 1.34 -2.30
C ILE A 227 -9.12 -0.13 -1.97
N ALA A 228 -8.83 -0.51 -0.73
CA ALA A 228 -9.23 -1.79 -0.17
C ALA A 228 -10.57 -1.64 0.53
N VAL A 229 -11.54 -2.47 0.18
CA VAL A 229 -12.80 -2.61 0.91
C VAL A 229 -12.79 -3.93 1.65
N ILE A 230 -12.86 -3.84 2.96
CA ILE A 230 -12.76 -4.97 3.87
C ILE A 230 -14.13 -5.15 4.56
N LYS A 231 -14.61 -6.37 4.66
CA LYS A 231 -15.85 -6.70 5.35
C LYS A 231 -15.56 -7.47 6.64
N LYS A 232 -16.17 -7.04 7.72
CA LYS A 232 -16.10 -7.77 9.00
C LYS A 232 -17.14 -8.89 9.02
N PRO A 233 -16.72 -10.17 9.04
CA PRO A 233 -17.66 -11.29 9.14
C PRO A 233 -18.30 -11.36 10.54
N SER A 234 -19.32 -12.15 10.68
CA SER A 234 -19.86 -12.52 11.98
C SER A 234 -18.95 -13.52 12.68
N GLY A 235 -18.82 -13.43 14.01
CA GLY A 235 -18.00 -14.34 14.82
C GLY A 235 -17.06 -13.61 15.76
N TYR A 236 -16.28 -14.39 16.51
CA TYR A 236 -15.32 -13.89 17.51
C TYR A 236 -13.86 -14.02 17.04
N GLU A 237 -13.63 -14.62 15.88
CA GLU A 237 -12.28 -14.84 15.37
C GLU A 237 -11.80 -13.61 14.60
N LEU A 238 -10.58 -13.20 14.88
CA LEU A 238 -9.85 -12.22 14.09
C LEU A 238 -8.88 -12.97 13.17
N SER A 239 -9.18 -13.00 11.88
CA SER A 239 -8.26 -13.48 10.86
C SER A 239 -7.73 -12.30 10.05
N PHE A 240 -6.49 -12.37 9.63
CA PHE A 240 -5.89 -11.34 8.75
C PHE A 240 -4.82 -11.94 7.86
N VAL A 241 -4.64 -11.31 6.70
CA VAL A 241 -3.58 -11.62 5.74
C VAL A 241 -2.47 -10.59 5.89
N MET A 242 -1.27 -11.06 6.19
CA MET A 242 -0.08 -10.21 6.30
C MET A 242 0.80 -10.37 5.06
N PRO A 243 1.25 -9.27 4.44
CA PRO A 243 2.26 -9.36 3.41
C PRO A 243 3.58 -9.86 4.01
N LYS A 244 4.15 -10.92 3.43
CA LYS A 244 5.42 -11.47 3.87
C LYS A 244 6.37 -11.54 2.69
N ARG A 245 7.47 -10.78 2.74
CA ARG A 245 8.57 -10.94 1.80
C ARG A 245 9.40 -12.16 2.20
N VAL A 246 9.51 -13.13 1.28
CA VAL A 246 10.37 -14.30 1.44
C VAL A 246 11.50 -14.19 0.45
N THR A 247 12.74 -14.28 0.93
CA THR A 247 13.94 -14.33 0.09
C THR A 247 14.53 -15.74 0.22
N ILE A 248 14.69 -16.42 -0.90
CA ILE A 248 15.26 -17.76 -0.98
C ILE A 248 16.46 -17.69 -1.93
N ASP A 249 17.57 -18.32 -1.55
CA ASP A 249 18.69 -18.50 -2.47
C ASP A 249 18.24 -19.40 -3.63
N LEU A 250 18.51 -18.95 -4.85
CA LEU A 250 18.10 -19.70 -6.04
C LEU A 250 18.70 -21.10 -6.07
N ARG A 251 19.91 -21.28 -5.51
CA ARG A 251 20.62 -22.57 -5.41
C ARG A 251 19.95 -23.57 -4.47
N ASP A 252 19.11 -23.06 -3.54
CA ASP A 252 18.33 -23.84 -2.57
C ASP A 252 16.84 -23.95 -2.97
N SER A 253 16.43 -23.26 -4.02
CA SER A 253 15.05 -23.26 -4.49
C SER A 253 14.67 -24.60 -5.14
N LYS A 254 13.59 -25.21 -4.66
CA LYS A 254 13.01 -26.41 -5.28
C LYS A 254 12.40 -26.13 -6.66
N MET A 255 12.01 -24.89 -6.93
CA MET A 255 11.38 -24.47 -8.19
C MET A 255 12.42 -24.15 -9.27
N ALA A 256 13.64 -23.80 -8.91
CA ALA A 256 14.69 -23.48 -9.87
C ALA A 256 15.20 -24.74 -10.59
N THR A 257 15.35 -24.66 -11.90
CA THR A 257 15.96 -25.70 -12.69
C THR A 257 17.48 -25.66 -12.61
N TRP A 258 18.18 -26.70 -13.05
CA TRP A 258 19.65 -26.65 -13.17
C TRP A 258 20.11 -25.54 -14.12
N LYS A 259 19.32 -25.24 -15.15
CA LYS A 259 19.60 -24.18 -16.11
C LYS A 259 19.57 -22.81 -15.43
N ASP A 260 18.54 -22.55 -14.61
CA ASP A 260 18.39 -21.29 -13.87
C ASP A 260 19.55 -21.08 -12.89
N VAL A 261 19.88 -22.12 -12.13
CA VAL A 261 20.93 -22.07 -11.11
C VAL A 261 22.31 -21.86 -11.73
N VAL A 262 22.68 -22.68 -12.74
CA VAL A 262 23.99 -22.55 -13.38
C VAL A 262 24.14 -21.22 -14.09
N MET A 263 23.10 -20.75 -14.79
CA MET A 263 23.11 -19.44 -15.45
C MET A 263 23.27 -18.30 -14.45
N SER A 264 22.58 -18.37 -13.30
CA SER A 264 22.71 -17.38 -12.22
C SER A 264 24.13 -17.34 -11.65
N VAL A 265 24.73 -18.51 -11.42
CA VAL A 265 26.12 -18.60 -10.92
C VAL A 265 27.12 -18.00 -11.91
N VAL A 266 27.01 -18.34 -13.21
CA VAL A 266 27.89 -17.76 -14.24
C VAL A 266 27.71 -16.24 -14.33
N ARG A 267 26.48 -15.72 -14.27
CA ARG A 267 26.21 -14.27 -14.24
C ARG A 267 26.86 -13.57 -13.05
N ASN A 268 26.75 -14.14 -11.88
CA ASN A 268 27.29 -13.53 -10.66
C ASN A 268 28.83 -13.56 -10.63
N LEU A 269 29.45 -14.57 -11.23
CA LEU A 269 30.92 -14.68 -11.30
C LEU A 269 31.54 -13.91 -12.48
N GLY A 270 30.72 -13.56 -13.49
CA GLY A 270 31.15 -12.87 -14.72
C GLY A 270 31.86 -13.81 -15.70
N ALA A 271 33.15 -14.16 -15.42
CA ALA A 271 33.89 -15.24 -16.05
C ALA A 271 34.20 -16.30 -14.99
N ALA A 272 33.91 -17.56 -15.26
CA ALA A 272 33.97 -18.61 -14.25
C ALA A 272 34.57 -19.92 -14.80
N THR A 273 35.51 -20.49 -14.08
CA THR A 273 35.96 -21.85 -14.33
C THR A 273 34.94 -22.87 -13.80
N ASN A 274 35.01 -24.10 -14.31
CA ASN A 274 34.19 -25.20 -13.74
C ASN A 274 34.39 -25.30 -12.22
N ARG A 275 35.64 -25.08 -11.73
CA ARG A 275 35.96 -25.10 -10.30
C ARG A 275 35.19 -24.02 -9.54
N ASN A 276 35.22 -22.76 -10.00
CA ASN A 276 34.52 -21.66 -9.35
C ASN A 276 32.99 -21.92 -9.29
N ILE A 277 32.44 -22.52 -10.36
CA ILE A 277 31.02 -22.88 -10.40
C ILE A 277 30.68 -23.98 -9.40
N TYR A 278 31.59 -24.96 -9.23
CA TYR A 278 31.43 -26.02 -8.22
C TYR A 278 31.50 -25.45 -6.81
N GLU A 279 32.51 -24.62 -6.51
CA GLU A 279 32.65 -23.96 -5.21
C GLU A 279 31.40 -23.14 -4.87
N ALA A 280 30.81 -22.43 -5.85
CA ALA A 280 29.60 -21.67 -5.65
C ALA A 280 28.33 -22.53 -5.40
N LEU A 281 28.35 -23.80 -5.76
CA LEU A 281 27.22 -24.72 -5.60
C LEU A 281 27.41 -25.71 -4.45
N GLU A 282 28.62 -25.86 -3.96
CA GLU A 282 28.92 -26.79 -2.87
C GLU A 282 28.17 -26.39 -1.59
N GLY A 283 27.57 -27.37 -0.91
CA GLY A 283 26.75 -27.13 0.30
C GLY A 283 25.32 -26.70 0.05
N HIS A 284 24.93 -26.30 -1.18
CA HIS A 284 23.57 -25.93 -1.50
C HIS A 284 22.66 -27.13 -1.81
N GLN A 285 21.35 -26.98 -1.55
CA GLN A 285 20.38 -28.04 -1.70
C GLN A 285 20.38 -28.68 -3.10
N LYS A 286 20.60 -27.87 -4.14
CA LYS A 286 20.64 -28.35 -5.54
C LYS A 286 21.78 -29.37 -5.76
N ALA A 287 22.96 -29.14 -5.18
CA ALA A 287 24.07 -30.07 -5.24
C ALA A 287 23.85 -31.25 -4.28
N ALA A 288 23.39 -31.00 -3.05
CA ALA A 288 23.15 -32.04 -2.05
C ALA A 288 22.14 -33.11 -2.49
N CYS A 289 21.12 -32.71 -3.29
CA CYS A 289 20.09 -33.61 -3.80
C CYS A 289 20.49 -34.44 -5.04
N ASN A 290 21.74 -34.32 -5.53
CA ASN A 290 22.17 -35.02 -6.75
C ASN A 290 23.63 -35.51 -6.65
N ALA A 291 23.83 -36.78 -6.44
CA ALA A 291 25.19 -37.36 -6.32
C ALA A 291 26.12 -37.05 -7.53
N ASN A 292 25.53 -36.85 -8.72
CA ASN A 292 26.25 -36.54 -9.96
C ASN A 292 26.20 -35.07 -10.36
N TRP A 293 25.99 -34.16 -9.41
CA TRP A 293 25.72 -32.75 -9.68
C TRP A 293 26.80 -32.04 -10.49
N LYS A 294 28.12 -32.39 -10.29
CA LYS A 294 29.21 -31.80 -11.10
C LYS A 294 29.08 -32.14 -12.58
N ALA A 295 28.72 -33.38 -12.88
CA ALA A 295 28.43 -33.80 -14.26
C ALA A 295 27.19 -33.08 -14.84
N LYS A 296 26.17 -32.88 -13.99
CA LYS A 296 24.97 -32.15 -14.35
C LYS A 296 25.25 -30.68 -14.65
N VAL A 297 26.13 -30.05 -13.90
CA VAL A 297 26.60 -28.67 -14.16
C VAL A 297 27.25 -28.58 -15.55
N ARG A 298 28.24 -29.47 -15.83
CA ARG A 298 28.90 -29.48 -17.14
C ARG A 298 27.93 -29.70 -18.30
N GLN A 299 27.01 -30.65 -18.15
CA GLN A 299 25.92 -30.85 -19.14
C GLN A 299 25.09 -29.58 -19.34
N THR A 300 24.74 -28.91 -18.26
CA THR A 300 23.95 -27.68 -18.30
C THR A 300 24.69 -26.54 -19.00
N LEU A 301 25.97 -26.37 -18.71
CA LEU A 301 26.85 -25.39 -19.40
C LEU A 301 26.88 -25.61 -20.90
N GLN A 302 27.02 -26.88 -21.34
CA GLN A 302 26.97 -27.24 -22.77
C GLN A 302 25.61 -26.92 -23.41
N ILE A 303 24.49 -27.15 -22.68
CA ILE A 303 23.16 -26.77 -23.13
C ILE A 303 23.03 -25.25 -23.27
N LEU A 304 23.52 -24.52 -22.29
CA LEU A 304 23.50 -23.04 -22.30
C LEU A 304 24.36 -22.49 -23.44
N ALA A 305 25.52 -23.11 -23.71
CA ALA A 305 26.41 -22.71 -24.81
C ALA A 305 25.77 -22.97 -26.18
N LYS A 306 25.14 -24.13 -26.37
CA LYS A 306 24.39 -24.44 -27.61
C LYS A 306 23.23 -23.46 -27.83
N ALA A 307 22.66 -22.94 -26.76
CA ALA A 307 21.60 -21.93 -26.81
C ALA A 307 22.11 -20.48 -26.97
N GLY A 308 23.44 -20.28 -27.05
CA GLY A 308 24.04 -18.96 -27.19
C GLY A 308 23.93 -18.08 -25.94
N LEU A 309 23.66 -18.66 -24.77
CA LEU A 309 23.50 -17.94 -23.51
C LEU A 309 24.79 -17.81 -22.71
N VAL A 310 25.73 -18.70 -22.89
CA VAL A 310 27.09 -18.64 -22.37
C VAL A 310 28.10 -18.97 -23.46
N LEU A 311 29.31 -18.43 -23.33
CA LEU A 311 30.44 -18.70 -24.21
C LEU A 311 31.45 -19.58 -23.50
N HIS A 312 31.95 -20.61 -24.18
CA HIS A 312 33.12 -21.37 -23.75
C HIS A 312 34.38 -20.68 -24.28
N VAL A 313 35.11 -20.00 -23.40
CA VAL A 313 36.21 -19.11 -23.79
C VAL A 313 37.58 -19.81 -23.74
N ALA A 314 37.71 -20.78 -22.84
CA ALA A 314 38.93 -21.64 -22.71
C ALA A 314 38.53 -22.97 -22.07
N ASP A 315 39.45 -23.92 -21.96
CA ASP A 315 39.19 -25.23 -21.36
C ASP A 315 38.66 -25.08 -19.92
N GLY A 316 37.38 -25.44 -19.76
CA GLY A 316 36.64 -25.32 -18.49
C GLY A 316 36.26 -23.90 -18.08
N GLU A 317 36.42 -22.90 -18.96
CA GLU A 317 36.12 -21.48 -18.67
C GLU A 317 34.88 -21.00 -19.44
N TRP A 318 34.00 -20.32 -18.73
CA TRP A 318 32.68 -19.89 -19.20
C TRP A 318 32.40 -18.43 -18.85
N LYS A 319 31.73 -17.70 -19.74
CA LYS A 319 31.20 -16.36 -19.47
C LYS A 319 29.82 -16.21 -20.11
N VAL A 320 29.09 -15.19 -19.66
CA VAL A 320 27.82 -14.81 -20.30
C VAL A 320 28.09 -14.34 -21.74
N ALA A 321 27.23 -14.71 -22.68
CA ALA A 321 27.33 -14.35 -24.10
C ALA A 321 27.05 -12.85 -24.36
#